data_181af3aa26277511537f04b1ee763705
#
_entry.id   181af3aa26277511537f04b1ee763705
#
_cell.length_a   1.000
_cell.length_b   1.000
_cell.length_c   1.000
_cell.angle_alpha   90.00
_cell.angle_beta   90.00
_cell.angle_gamma   90.00
#
_symmetry.space_group_name_H-M   'P 1'
#
loop_
_entity.id
_entity.type
_entity.pdbx_description
1 polymer ?
#
loop_
_entity_poly.entity_id
_entity_poly.type
_entity_poly.pdbx_seq_one_letter_code
_entity_poly.pdbx_strand_id
1 'polypeptide(L)'
;MKKVFGIFLSLIVLMSLSAYKKGYRELTFESFSASTISLQKIGEPFDISLEYSLDGKNWKSYSIGEDIYLLDEDKLFFRAGETGNRRFSKGIDDYYQFDISGEVAARGSIMSLLDRKCGHNSVPSYAFFNLFRDCASLTEAPELPAMKLADCCYSSMFHGCTGLTKGPVLPATELADCCYYFMFKGCTSLTKAPALPARELAEACYYCMFVGCENLIKAPALPATELAEGCYSWMFAGCENLTKAPALPATELAEECYSSMFEGCTKLNYVKALFTDKPSKESTENWLRNVSPTGTFVKSKYAMWNVRGGNGIPEGWIVVIE
;
A
#
# COMPACT_ATOMS: atom_id res chain seq x y z
N MET A 1 12.62 -31.95 -4.36
CA MET A 1 11.58 -30.95 -4.65
C MET A 1 11.77 -29.59 -3.95
N LYS A 2 12.40 -29.50 -2.77
CA LYS A 2 12.61 -28.20 -2.06
C LYS A 2 13.64 -27.24 -2.70
N LYS A 3 14.56 -27.71 -3.55
CA LYS A 3 15.57 -26.85 -4.22
C LYS A 3 15.05 -26.15 -5.49
N VAL A 4 14.00 -26.64 -6.13
CA VAL A 4 13.48 -26.06 -7.37
C VAL A 4 12.56 -24.86 -7.08
N PHE A 5 11.88 -24.84 -5.93
CA PHE A 5 11.00 -23.70 -5.54
C PHE A 5 11.77 -22.44 -5.16
N GLY A 6 12.96 -22.58 -4.54
CA GLY A 6 13.81 -21.43 -4.18
C GLY A 6 14.43 -20.73 -5.39
N ILE A 7 14.68 -21.47 -6.46
CA ILE A 7 15.27 -20.91 -7.70
C ILE A 7 14.19 -20.16 -8.51
N PHE A 8 12.93 -20.61 -8.49
CA PHE A 8 11.85 -19.93 -9.18
C PHE A 8 11.46 -18.59 -8.51
N LEU A 9 11.52 -18.51 -7.17
CA LEU A 9 11.24 -17.27 -6.46
C LEU A 9 12.35 -16.24 -6.67
N SER A 10 13.63 -16.68 -6.69
CA SER A 10 14.77 -15.81 -6.99
C SER A 10 14.80 -15.36 -8.45
N LEU A 11 14.32 -16.19 -9.40
CA LEU A 11 14.21 -15.79 -10.81
C LEU A 11 13.09 -14.77 -11.05
N ILE A 12 11.96 -14.87 -10.33
CA ILE A 12 10.86 -13.90 -10.46
C ILE A 12 11.28 -12.54 -9.87
N VAL A 13 12.00 -12.53 -8.75
CA VAL A 13 12.58 -11.30 -8.17
C VAL A 13 13.69 -10.75 -9.07
N LEU A 14 14.54 -11.60 -9.66
CA LEU A 14 15.57 -11.19 -10.62
C LEU A 14 14.99 -10.76 -11.99
N MET A 15 13.90 -11.34 -12.45
CA MET A 15 13.23 -10.89 -13.68
C MET A 15 12.45 -9.58 -13.47
N SER A 16 11.93 -9.30 -12.29
CA SER A 16 11.37 -7.98 -11.97
C SER A 16 12.46 -6.91 -11.84
N LEU A 17 13.66 -7.26 -11.42
CA LEU A 17 14.85 -6.38 -11.42
C LEU A 17 15.44 -6.16 -12.82
N SER A 18 15.28 -7.10 -13.78
CA SER A 18 15.80 -6.95 -15.14
C SER A 18 14.87 -6.20 -16.09
N ALA A 19 13.60 -6.00 -15.72
CA ALA A 19 12.65 -5.14 -16.42
C ALA A 19 12.79 -3.66 -16.01
N TYR A 20 13.85 -3.30 -15.27
CA TYR A 20 14.22 -1.92 -15.03
C TYR A 20 14.54 -1.27 -16.38
N LYS A 21 13.53 -0.71 -17.06
CA LYS A 21 13.73 0.37 -18.02
C LYS A 21 14.66 1.35 -17.33
N LYS A 22 15.63 1.95 -18.03
CA LYS A 22 16.45 3.08 -17.56
C LYS A 22 15.58 4.05 -16.78
N GLY A 23 15.37 3.77 -15.49
CA GLY A 23 14.55 4.55 -14.58
C GLY A 23 15.38 5.72 -14.08
N TYR A 24 14.71 6.74 -13.64
CA TYR A 24 15.35 7.83 -12.90
C TYR A 24 15.82 7.26 -11.56
N ARG A 25 16.98 7.70 -11.11
CA ARG A 25 17.51 7.33 -9.80
C ARG A 25 16.80 8.12 -8.70
N GLU A 26 16.64 9.40 -8.94
CA GLU A 26 16.01 10.36 -8.03
C GLU A 26 14.49 10.34 -8.18
N LEU A 27 13.76 10.73 -7.12
CA LEU A 27 12.34 11.02 -7.23
C LEU A 27 12.14 12.05 -8.35
N THR A 28 11.35 11.68 -9.34
CA THR A 28 11.13 12.48 -10.54
C THR A 28 9.64 12.61 -10.80
N PHE A 29 9.16 13.82 -10.93
CA PHE A 29 7.83 14.12 -11.41
C PHE A 29 7.89 14.40 -12.92
N GLU A 30 7.06 13.69 -13.68
CA GLU A 30 6.83 13.94 -15.12
C GLU A 30 5.44 14.55 -15.26
N SER A 31 5.37 15.73 -15.88
CA SER A 31 4.13 16.46 -16.10
C SER A 31 3.51 16.10 -17.45
N PHE A 32 2.18 15.94 -17.48
CA PHE A 32 1.39 15.69 -18.71
C PHE A 32 0.41 16.84 -19.00
N SER A 33 0.49 17.92 -18.25
CA SER A 33 -0.26 19.15 -18.40
C SER A 33 0.46 20.27 -17.67
N ALA A 34 0.00 21.52 -17.79
CA ALA A 34 0.47 22.59 -16.89
C ALA A 34 0.22 22.16 -15.43
N SER A 35 1.28 22.08 -14.64
CA SER A 35 1.28 21.51 -13.29
C SER A 35 2.03 22.41 -12.32
N THR A 36 1.70 22.29 -11.05
CA THR A 36 2.43 22.92 -9.95
C THR A 36 2.76 21.85 -8.92
N ILE A 37 3.99 21.84 -8.44
CA ILE A 37 4.45 20.91 -7.41
C ILE A 37 5.14 21.70 -6.30
N SER A 38 4.70 21.48 -5.07
CA SER A 38 5.35 22.01 -3.88
C SER A 38 5.34 20.96 -2.76
N LEU A 39 6.22 21.14 -1.78
CA LEU A 39 6.24 20.35 -0.56
C LEU A 39 5.82 21.24 0.60
N GLN A 40 4.67 20.96 1.16
CA GLN A 40 4.06 21.69 2.23
C GLN A 40 4.44 21.10 3.60
N LYS A 41 4.52 21.96 4.60
CA LYS A 41 4.72 21.58 5.99
C LYS A 41 3.40 21.62 6.74
N ILE A 42 3.12 20.55 7.48
CA ILE A 42 1.96 20.44 8.37
C ILE A 42 2.49 20.34 9.81
N GLY A 43 1.89 21.09 10.73
CA GLY A 43 2.30 21.13 12.13
C GLY A 43 3.62 21.87 12.40
N GLU A 44 4.35 21.46 13.43
CA GLU A 44 5.60 22.09 13.83
C GLU A 44 6.76 21.72 12.88
N PRO A 45 7.61 22.68 12.49
CA PRO A 45 8.70 22.42 11.58
C PRO A 45 9.78 21.55 12.21
N PHE A 46 10.42 20.76 11.36
CA PHE A 46 11.71 20.13 11.68
C PHE A 46 12.60 20.19 10.44
N ASP A 47 13.90 20.07 10.67
CA ASP A 47 14.84 20.27 9.59
C ASP A 47 14.82 19.12 8.59
N ILE A 48 14.57 19.46 7.34
CA ILE A 48 14.84 18.66 6.16
C ILE A 48 15.59 19.52 5.15
N SER A 49 16.45 18.89 4.36
CA SER A 49 17.22 19.54 3.32
C SER A 49 16.98 18.86 2.00
N LEU A 50 16.45 19.60 1.02
CA LEU A 50 16.16 19.11 -0.30
C LEU A 50 16.84 19.96 -1.36
N GLU A 51 17.17 19.31 -2.46
CA GLU A 51 17.56 19.93 -3.72
C GLU A 51 16.61 19.50 -4.82
N TYR A 52 16.40 20.37 -5.78
CA TYR A 52 15.66 20.08 -7.00
C TYR A 52 16.44 20.42 -8.25
N SER A 53 16.03 19.84 -9.37
CA SER A 53 16.58 20.09 -10.68
C SER A 53 15.52 19.92 -11.75
N LEU A 54 15.55 20.73 -12.81
CA LEU A 54 14.69 20.59 -13.99
C LEU A 54 15.36 19.80 -15.14
N ASP A 55 16.65 19.52 -15.02
CA ASP A 55 17.43 18.83 -16.07
C ASP A 55 18.19 17.58 -15.54
N GLY A 56 18.05 17.29 -14.24
CA GLY A 56 18.74 16.19 -13.55
C GLY A 56 20.25 16.39 -13.38
N LYS A 57 20.80 17.57 -13.72
CA LYS A 57 22.23 17.91 -13.69
C LYS A 57 22.53 19.11 -12.82
N ASN A 58 21.78 20.19 -13.00
CA ASN A 58 21.95 21.45 -12.28
C ASN A 58 21.00 21.46 -11.07
N TRP A 59 21.55 21.34 -9.88
CA TRP A 59 20.80 21.21 -8.63
C TRP A 59 20.77 22.54 -7.88
N LYS A 60 19.62 22.89 -7.33
CA LYS A 60 19.37 24.06 -6.49
C LYS A 60 18.77 23.62 -5.17
N SER A 61 19.05 24.34 -4.09
CA SER A 61 18.37 24.16 -2.82
C SER A 61 16.88 24.45 -2.98
N TYR A 62 16.03 23.62 -2.40
CA TYR A 62 14.59 23.79 -2.40
C TYR A 62 14.14 24.44 -1.09
N SER A 63 13.30 25.47 -1.21
CA SER A 63 12.64 26.11 -0.05
C SER A 63 11.28 25.49 0.19
N ILE A 64 11.02 25.01 1.39
CA ILE A 64 9.72 24.40 1.74
C ILE A 64 8.60 25.40 1.46
N GLY A 65 7.55 24.94 0.77
CA GLY A 65 6.43 25.74 0.33
C GLY A 65 6.67 26.50 -1.01
N GLU A 66 7.86 26.35 -1.61
CA GLU A 66 8.12 26.91 -2.95
C GLU A 66 7.34 26.15 -4.01
N ASP A 67 6.54 26.88 -4.81
CA ASP A 67 5.84 26.32 -5.96
C ASP A 67 6.75 26.23 -7.18
N ILE A 68 6.87 25.02 -7.75
CA ILE A 68 7.58 24.80 -8.99
C ILE A 68 6.57 24.54 -10.10
N TYR A 69 6.57 25.40 -11.10
CA TYR A 69 5.68 25.32 -12.25
C TYR A 69 6.31 24.50 -13.37
N LEU A 70 5.54 23.56 -13.91
CA LEU A 70 5.92 22.67 -15.00
C LEU A 70 4.95 22.84 -16.16
N LEU A 71 5.46 22.77 -17.37
CA LEU A 71 4.69 22.63 -18.59
C LEU A 71 4.52 21.14 -18.93
N ASP A 72 3.74 20.84 -19.96
CA ASP A 72 3.64 19.49 -20.52
C ASP A 72 5.01 18.95 -20.93
N GLU A 73 5.28 17.67 -20.62
CA GLU A 73 6.55 16.96 -20.83
C GLU A 73 7.74 17.44 -19.96
N ASP A 74 7.56 18.44 -19.09
CA ASP A 74 8.60 18.87 -18.17
C ASP A 74 8.86 17.80 -17.08
N LYS A 75 10.08 17.83 -16.52
CA LYS A 75 10.53 16.96 -15.46
C LYS A 75 11.09 17.76 -14.29
N LEU A 76 10.73 17.32 -13.11
CA LEU A 76 11.23 17.86 -11.85
C LEU A 76 11.85 16.74 -11.03
N PHE A 77 13.10 16.88 -10.68
CA PHE A 77 13.86 15.92 -9.89
C PHE A 77 14.02 16.44 -8.46
N PHE A 78 13.82 15.57 -7.47
CA PHE A 78 14.10 15.85 -6.07
C PHE A 78 15.11 14.87 -5.48
N ARG A 79 15.98 15.38 -4.62
CA ARG A 79 16.87 14.57 -3.79
C ARG A 79 17.16 15.25 -2.46
N ALA A 80 17.69 14.48 -1.52
CA ALA A 80 18.21 15.01 -0.27
C ALA A 80 19.36 16.00 -0.49
N GLY A 81 19.47 17.00 0.37
CA GLY A 81 20.66 17.83 0.47
C GLY A 81 21.89 17.04 0.95
N GLU A 82 23.01 17.71 1.22
CA GLU A 82 24.31 17.06 1.52
C GLU A 82 24.26 16.17 2.78
N THR A 83 23.54 16.59 3.80
CA THR A 83 23.43 15.88 5.08
C THR A 83 22.46 14.71 5.06
N GLY A 84 21.64 14.60 4.00
CA GLY A 84 20.52 13.66 3.94
C GLY A 84 19.37 14.07 4.87
N ASN A 85 18.29 13.27 4.82
CA ASN A 85 17.13 13.42 5.70
C ASN A 85 16.86 12.10 6.41
N ARG A 86 16.48 12.16 7.66
CA ARG A 86 16.09 10.95 8.39
C ARG A 86 14.67 10.51 8.06
N ARG A 87 13.73 11.47 7.92
CA ARG A 87 12.31 11.24 7.74
C ARG A 87 11.60 12.50 7.26
N PHE A 88 10.38 12.34 6.76
CA PHE A 88 9.47 13.42 6.38
C PHE A 88 8.28 13.57 7.34
N SER A 89 8.23 12.79 8.42
CA SER A 89 7.27 12.96 9.50
C SER A 89 7.88 12.58 10.85
N LYS A 90 7.46 13.25 11.91
CA LYS A 90 7.74 12.89 13.31
C LYS A 90 6.59 12.14 13.97
N GLY A 91 5.41 12.11 13.34
CA GLY A 91 4.20 11.51 13.85
C GLY A 91 2.98 11.95 13.02
N ILE A 92 1.82 11.87 13.61
CA ILE A 92 0.55 12.16 12.92
C ILE A 92 0.29 13.65 12.72
N ASP A 93 0.90 14.51 13.53
CA ASP A 93 0.65 15.96 13.57
C ASP A 93 1.71 16.77 12.84
N ASP A 94 2.96 16.25 12.76
CA ASP A 94 4.12 16.97 12.24
C ASP A 94 4.74 16.22 11.05
N TYR A 95 4.42 16.65 9.84
CA TYR A 95 4.89 15.99 8.60
C TYR A 95 5.01 16.95 7.42
N TYR A 96 5.69 16.48 6.39
CA TYR A 96 5.76 17.12 5.09
C TYR A 96 4.93 16.34 4.07
N GLN A 97 4.22 17.06 3.21
CA GLN A 97 3.30 16.51 2.21
C GLN A 97 3.49 17.23 0.88
N PHE A 98 3.58 16.49 -0.21
CA PHE A 98 3.51 17.09 -1.53
C PHE A 98 2.11 17.61 -1.82
N ASP A 99 2.05 18.79 -2.43
CA ASP A 99 0.85 19.35 -3.04
C ASP A 99 1.10 19.37 -4.56
N ILE A 100 0.19 18.74 -5.31
CA ILE A 100 0.35 18.50 -6.74
C ILE A 100 -0.94 18.91 -7.46
N SER A 101 -0.84 19.87 -8.37
CA SER A 101 -1.90 20.20 -9.32
C SER A 101 -1.48 19.82 -10.74
N GLY A 102 -2.46 19.59 -11.62
CA GLY A 102 -2.20 19.11 -12.99
C GLY A 102 -1.87 17.60 -13.02
N GLU A 103 -1.90 16.99 -14.20
CA GLU A 103 -1.66 15.56 -14.35
C GLU A 103 -0.16 15.24 -14.28
N VAL A 104 0.24 14.43 -13.28
CA VAL A 104 1.64 14.15 -12.97
C VAL A 104 1.85 12.66 -12.64
N ALA A 105 2.95 12.09 -13.15
CA ALA A 105 3.46 10.79 -12.68
C ALA A 105 4.71 10.99 -11.83
N ALA A 106 4.78 10.29 -10.69
CA ALA A 106 6.01 10.18 -9.90
C ALA A 106 6.78 8.92 -10.30
N ARG A 107 8.08 9.07 -10.51
CA ARG A 107 8.98 8.01 -10.94
C ARG A 107 10.28 8.06 -10.14
N GLY A 108 11.15 7.05 -10.36
CA GLY A 108 12.42 6.95 -9.64
C GLY A 108 12.23 6.61 -8.16
N SER A 109 13.31 6.56 -7.41
CA SER A 109 13.31 6.08 -6.05
C SER A 109 12.97 7.15 -5.03
N ILE A 110 11.96 6.87 -4.18
CA ILE A 110 11.63 7.72 -3.04
C ILE A 110 12.81 7.86 -2.06
N MET A 111 13.73 6.88 -2.05
CA MET A 111 14.89 6.87 -1.16
C MET A 111 15.85 8.03 -1.44
N SER A 112 15.78 8.64 -2.64
CA SER A 112 16.56 9.84 -2.98
C SER A 112 16.26 11.03 -2.05
N LEU A 113 15.05 11.05 -1.46
CA LEU A 113 14.66 12.07 -0.48
C LEU A 113 15.36 11.88 0.87
N LEU A 114 15.79 10.66 1.20
CA LEU A 114 16.53 10.37 2.45
C LEU A 114 18.04 10.55 2.25
N ASP A 115 18.57 10.03 1.15
CA ASP A 115 19.98 10.20 0.82
C ASP A 115 20.25 10.19 -0.70
N ARG A 116 21.30 10.91 -1.12
CA ARG A 116 21.68 11.01 -2.53
C ARG A 116 22.13 9.69 -3.17
N LYS A 117 22.50 8.69 -2.38
CA LYS A 117 23.01 7.40 -2.87
C LYS A 117 21.90 6.40 -3.14
N CYS A 118 20.71 6.61 -2.54
CA CYS A 118 19.58 5.67 -2.59
C CYS A 118 19.97 4.25 -2.17
N GLY A 119 20.98 4.11 -1.29
CA GLY A 119 21.60 2.82 -0.98
C GLY A 119 20.96 2.08 0.19
N HIS A 120 19.99 2.66 0.85
CA HIS A 120 19.33 2.05 2.01
C HIS A 120 18.31 0.98 1.58
N ASN A 121 18.38 -0.17 2.24
CA ASN A 121 17.41 -1.26 2.11
C ASN A 121 16.32 -1.23 3.19
N SER A 122 16.34 -0.23 4.05
CA SER A 122 15.41 -0.04 5.16
C SER A 122 14.88 1.38 5.20
N VAL A 123 13.70 1.54 5.76
CA VAL A 123 13.02 2.83 5.94
C VAL A 123 12.79 3.06 7.43
N PRO A 124 13.18 4.21 8.00
CA PRO A 124 12.93 4.54 9.41
C PRO A 124 11.43 4.74 9.70
N SER A 125 11.08 4.70 10.98
CA SER A 125 9.70 4.95 11.43
C SER A 125 9.23 6.33 10.97
N TYR A 126 7.97 6.39 10.49
CA TYR A 126 7.31 7.58 9.97
C TYR A 126 8.01 8.26 8.78
N ALA A 127 8.96 7.59 8.10
CA ALA A 127 9.80 8.26 7.09
C ALA A 127 8.99 8.99 6.02
N PHE A 128 7.91 8.39 5.52
CA PHE A 128 7.10 8.91 4.43
C PHE A 128 5.59 8.91 4.76
N PHE A 129 5.27 9.01 6.04
CA PHE A 129 3.88 9.16 6.51
C PHE A 129 3.21 10.35 5.81
N ASN A 130 2.02 10.15 5.22
CA ASN A 130 1.23 11.15 4.51
C ASN A 130 1.91 11.86 3.32
N LEU A 131 3.09 11.42 2.84
CA LEU A 131 3.92 12.23 1.92
C LEU A 131 3.21 12.63 0.62
N PHE A 132 2.33 11.77 0.06
CA PHE A 132 1.50 12.06 -1.12
C PHE A 132 0.01 12.03 -0.81
N ARG A 133 -0.36 12.19 0.46
CA ARG A 133 -1.78 12.19 0.84
C ARG A 133 -2.55 13.23 0.05
N ASP A 134 -3.76 12.85 -0.41
CA ASP A 134 -4.70 13.70 -1.15
C ASP A 134 -4.15 14.31 -2.46
N CYS A 135 -3.02 13.81 -2.99
CA CYS A 135 -2.51 14.16 -4.32
C CYS A 135 -3.42 13.53 -5.40
N ALA A 136 -4.60 14.10 -5.61
CA ALA A 136 -5.61 13.56 -6.53
C ALA A 136 -5.16 13.53 -8.00
N SER A 137 -4.20 14.37 -8.37
CA SER A 137 -3.64 14.49 -9.72
C SER A 137 -2.47 13.55 -10.00
N LEU A 138 -2.02 12.78 -8.99
CA LEU A 138 -0.93 11.82 -9.13
C LEU A 138 -1.43 10.55 -9.83
N THR A 139 -0.88 10.23 -11.01
CA THR A 139 -1.32 9.09 -11.84
C THR A 139 -0.50 7.82 -11.67
N GLU A 140 0.79 7.94 -11.36
CA GLU A 140 1.71 6.83 -11.05
C GLU A 140 2.53 7.15 -9.80
N ALA A 141 2.76 6.14 -8.96
CA ALA A 141 3.55 6.26 -7.73
C ALA A 141 5.05 6.03 -7.99
N PRO A 142 5.97 6.66 -7.20
CA PRO A 142 7.41 6.41 -7.29
C PRO A 142 7.76 5.00 -6.81
N GLU A 143 9.02 4.60 -7.02
CA GLU A 143 9.55 3.31 -6.55
C GLU A 143 9.77 3.32 -5.03
N LEU A 144 9.32 2.24 -4.38
CA LEU A 144 9.49 1.98 -2.94
C LEU A 144 10.36 0.72 -2.74
N PRO A 145 11.68 0.81 -2.89
CA PRO A 145 12.55 -0.37 -3.02
C PRO A 145 12.91 -1.03 -1.69
N ALA A 146 12.55 -0.47 -0.53
CA ALA A 146 12.94 -1.01 0.77
C ALA A 146 12.36 -2.41 1.02
N MET A 147 13.20 -3.30 1.55
CA MET A 147 12.85 -4.67 1.92
C MET A 147 12.50 -4.80 3.40
N LYS A 148 13.00 -3.87 4.23
CA LYS A 148 12.80 -3.83 5.67
C LYS A 148 12.13 -2.50 6.06
N LEU A 149 11.00 -2.60 6.71
CA LEU A 149 10.18 -1.46 7.11
C LEU A 149 10.25 -1.24 8.62
N ALA A 150 10.04 0.00 9.04
CA ALA A 150 9.80 0.37 10.43
C ALA A 150 8.38 0.93 10.59
N ASP A 151 7.97 1.17 11.84
CA ASP A 151 6.61 1.53 12.20
C ASP A 151 6.11 2.75 11.44
N CYS A 152 4.89 2.66 10.92
CA CYS A 152 4.18 3.72 10.21
C CYS A 152 4.95 4.34 9.04
N CYS A 153 6.01 3.70 8.51
CA CYS A 153 6.93 4.34 7.56
C CYS A 153 6.28 4.76 6.23
N TYR A 154 5.26 4.04 5.75
CA TYR A 154 4.47 4.33 4.55
C TYR A 154 2.98 4.52 4.88
N SER A 155 2.63 4.72 6.16
CA SER A 155 1.26 4.91 6.57
C SER A 155 0.63 6.10 5.85
N SER A 156 -0.57 5.92 5.27
CA SER A 156 -1.34 6.93 4.54
C SER A 156 -0.60 7.60 3.36
N MET A 157 0.51 7.01 2.88
CA MET A 157 1.38 7.68 1.90
C MET A 157 0.65 8.11 0.63
N PHE A 158 -0.32 7.33 0.15
CA PHE A 158 -1.13 7.63 -1.03
C PHE A 158 -2.62 7.71 -0.71
N HIS A 159 -3.00 7.95 0.55
CA HIS A 159 -4.39 8.13 0.94
C HIS A 159 -5.02 9.26 0.10
N GLY A 160 -6.19 9.02 -0.51
CA GLY A 160 -6.90 10.03 -1.28
C GLY A 160 -6.29 10.36 -2.66
N CYS A 161 -5.28 9.61 -3.12
CA CYS A 161 -4.75 9.76 -4.48
C CYS A 161 -5.74 9.17 -5.49
N THR A 162 -6.84 9.89 -5.74
CA THR A 162 -7.95 9.40 -6.59
C THR A 162 -7.56 9.18 -8.05
N GLY A 163 -6.53 9.86 -8.55
CA GLY A 163 -5.98 9.68 -9.91
C GLY A 163 -5.02 8.49 -10.06
N LEU A 164 -4.61 7.85 -8.95
CA LEU A 164 -3.60 6.79 -8.98
C LEU A 164 -4.15 5.51 -9.64
N THR A 165 -3.71 5.21 -10.84
CA THR A 165 -4.16 4.04 -11.62
C THR A 165 -3.36 2.78 -11.34
N LYS A 166 -2.10 2.94 -10.87
CA LYS A 166 -1.16 1.86 -10.64
C LYS A 166 -0.34 2.14 -9.38
N GLY A 167 -0.45 1.26 -8.39
CA GLY A 167 0.40 1.28 -7.20
C GLY A 167 1.85 0.91 -7.48
N PRO A 168 2.80 1.29 -6.60
CA PRO A 168 4.21 0.91 -6.70
C PRO A 168 4.41 -0.58 -6.45
N VAL A 169 5.59 -1.12 -6.77
CA VAL A 169 6.02 -2.43 -6.29
C VAL A 169 6.31 -2.31 -4.79
N LEU A 170 5.79 -3.25 -3.99
CA LEU A 170 6.02 -3.34 -2.54
C LEU A 170 6.81 -4.62 -2.24
N PRO A 171 8.15 -4.57 -2.30
CA PRO A 171 9.00 -5.77 -2.21
C PRO A 171 9.24 -6.22 -0.77
N ALA A 172 8.87 -5.42 0.24
CA ALA A 172 9.20 -5.68 1.64
C ALA A 172 8.66 -7.02 2.13
N THR A 173 9.52 -7.76 2.82
CA THR A 173 9.21 -9.02 3.49
C THR A 173 9.37 -8.94 5.01
N GLU A 174 10.10 -7.93 5.51
CA GLU A 174 10.19 -7.59 6.92
C GLU A 174 9.31 -6.38 7.20
N LEU A 175 8.15 -6.61 7.80
CA LEU A 175 7.16 -5.58 8.13
C LEU A 175 7.32 -5.12 9.58
N ALA A 176 6.75 -3.96 9.88
CA ALA A 176 6.60 -3.41 11.22
C ALA A 176 5.17 -2.90 11.43
N ASP A 177 4.83 -2.48 12.63
CA ASP A 177 3.49 -2.08 13.02
C ASP A 177 3.01 -0.88 12.18
N CYS A 178 1.79 -0.97 11.68
CA CYS A 178 1.14 0.07 10.88
C CYS A 178 1.94 0.51 9.63
N CYS A 179 2.92 -0.26 9.13
CA CYS A 179 3.83 0.20 8.08
C CYS A 179 3.14 0.58 6.77
N TYR A 180 2.00 -0.04 6.43
CA TYR A 180 1.14 0.26 5.26
C TYR A 180 -0.29 0.66 5.65
N TYR A 181 -0.49 1.11 6.89
CA TYR A 181 -1.77 1.56 7.42
C TYR A 181 -2.38 2.66 6.53
N PHE A 182 -3.62 2.49 6.03
CA PHE A 182 -4.32 3.40 5.11
C PHE A 182 -3.60 3.74 3.80
N MET A 183 -2.57 3.01 3.39
CA MET A 183 -1.66 3.45 2.33
C MET A 183 -2.35 3.87 1.03
N PHE A 184 -3.37 3.14 0.57
CA PHE A 184 -4.13 3.43 -0.65
C PHE A 184 -5.61 3.71 -0.39
N LYS A 185 -5.97 4.06 0.85
CA LYS A 185 -7.38 4.38 1.16
C LYS A 185 -7.90 5.46 0.24
N GLY A 186 -9.05 5.22 -0.42
CA GLY A 186 -9.68 6.18 -1.32
C GLY A 186 -8.98 6.36 -2.68
N CYS A 187 -8.05 5.48 -3.07
CA CYS A 187 -7.49 5.47 -4.42
C CYS A 187 -8.52 4.88 -5.40
N THR A 188 -9.54 5.66 -5.74
CA THR A 188 -10.69 5.19 -6.51
C THR A 188 -10.35 4.74 -7.94
N SER A 189 -9.29 5.27 -8.56
CA SER A 189 -8.84 4.84 -9.90
C SER A 189 -7.97 3.57 -9.89
N LEU A 190 -7.60 3.03 -8.70
CA LEU A 190 -6.74 1.86 -8.62
C LEU A 190 -7.49 0.58 -9.00
N THR A 191 -7.12 -0.04 -10.12
CA THR A 191 -7.80 -1.25 -10.64
C THR A 191 -7.13 -2.55 -10.21
N LYS A 192 -5.85 -2.50 -9.82
CA LYS A 192 -5.05 -3.66 -9.42
C LYS A 192 -4.17 -3.32 -8.23
N ALA A 193 -4.29 -4.08 -7.16
CA ALA A 193 -3.41 -3.95 -6.01
C ALA A 193 -1.98 -4.42 -6.32
N PRO A 194 -0.94 -3.81 -5.70
CA PRO A 194 0.43 -4.33 -5.73
C PRO A 194 0.51 -5.70 -5.03
N ALA A 195 1.54 -6.48 -5.37
CA ALA A 195 1.82 -7.73 -4.67
C ALA A 195 2.28 -7.46 -3.22
N LEU A 196 1.85 -8.34 -2.30
CA LEU A 196 2.21 -8.29 -0.87
C LEU A 196 2.94 -9.61 -0.51
N PRO A 197 4.27 -9.66 -0.60
CA PRO A 197 5.02 -10.91 -0.50
C PRO A 197 5.29 -11.38 0.93
N ALA A 198 5.08 -10.53 1.95
CA ALA A 198 5.38 -10.84 3.34
C ALA A 198 4.58 -12.05 3.85
N ARG A 199 5.24 -12.91 4.60
CA ARG A 199 4.67 -14.09 5.26
C ARG A 199 4.58 -13.94 6.77
N GLU A 200 5.43 -13.10 7.33
CA GLU A 200 5.42 -12.68 8.72
C GLU A 200 4.79 -11.30 8.79
N LEU A 201 3.75 -11.15 9.59
CA LEU A 201 2.97 -9.94 9.71
C LEU A 201 3.25 -9.25 11.03
N ALA A 202 3.10 -7.93 11.06
CA ALA A 202 3.12 -7.11 12.24
C ALA A 202 1.72 -6.55 12.54
N GLU A 203 1.52 -5.98 13.72
CA GLU A 203 0.24 -5.40 14.15
C GLU A 203 -0.23 -4.32 13.16
N ALA A 204 -1.49 -4.42 12.74
CA ALA A 204 -2.16 -3.48 11.84
C ALA A 204 -1.37 -3.15 10.55
N CYS A 205 -0.42 -3.99 10.12
CA CYS A 205 0.51 -3.68 9.02
C CYS A 205 -0.19 -3.37 7.68
N TYR A 206 -1.37 -3.96 7.41
CA TYR A 206 -2.21 -3.70 6.23
C TYR A 206 -3.60 -3.18 6.59
N TYR A 207 -3.77 -2.63 7.80
CA TYR A 207 -5.04 -2.10 8.26
C TYR A 207 -5.58 -1.03 7.30
N CYS A 208 -6.84 -1.17 6.84
CA CYS A 208 -7.50 -0.23 5.93
C CYS A 208 -6.75 0.06 4.61
N MET A 209 -5.80 -0.79 4.19
CA MET A 209 -4.87 -0.47 3.10
C MET A 209 -5.56 -0.05 1.80
N PHE A 210 -6.69 -0.68 1.44
CA PHE A 210 -7.44 -0.43 0.20
C PHE A 210 -8.89 0.00 0.43
N VAL A 211 -9.23 0.52 1.62
CA VAL A 211 -10.60 1.00 1.89
C VAL A 211 -11.05 1.99 0.83
N GLY A 212 -12.21 1.76 0.23
CA GLY A 212 -12.80 2.67 -0.77
C GLY A 212 -12.04 2.70 -2.11
N CYS A 213 -11.21 1.70 -2.40
CA CYS A 213 -10.68 1.49 -3.75
C CYS A 213 -11.79 0.86 -4.62
N GLU A 214 -12.80 1.66 -4.94
CA GLU A 214 -14.05 1.19 -5.58
C GLU A 214 -13.82 0.42 -6.89
N ASN A 215 -12.82 0.83 -7.68
CA ASN A 215 -12.49 0.20 -8.96
C ASN A 215 -11.50 -0.97 -8.87
N LEU A 216 -11.14 -1.41 -7.67
CA LEU A 216 -10.25 -2.54 -7.49
C LEU A 216 -10.92 -3.85 -7.92
N ILE A 217 -10.43 -4.47 -9.00
CA ILE A 217 -11.00 -5.71 -9.58
C ILE A 217 -10.30 -6.95 -9.01
N LYS A 218 -9.01 -6.84 -8.70
CA LYS A 218 -8.18 -7.96 -8.28
C LYS A 218 -7.37 -7.65 -7.03
N ALA A 219 -7.68 -8.36 -5.95
CA ALA A 219 -6.88 -8.35 -4.72
C ALA A 219 -5.51 -9.04 -4.93
N PRO A 220 -4.48 -8.68 -4.13
CA PRO A 220 -3.20 -9.39 -4.13
C PRO A 220 -3.36 -10.75 -3.44
N ALA A 221 -2.40 -11.66 -3.64
CA ALA A 221 -2.28 -12.84 -2.78
C ALA A 221 -1.87 -12.43 -1.36
N LEU A 222 -2.42 -13.13 -0.36
CA LEU A 222 -2.10 -12.97 1.06
C LEU A 222 -1.48 -14.28 1.56
N PRO A 223 -0.15 -14.44 1.49
CA PRO A 223 0.51 -15.73 1.69
C PRO A 223 0.76 -16.09 3.16
N ALA A 224 0.50 -15.17 4.11
CA ALA A 224 0.76 -15.39 5.53
C ALA A 224 -0.18 -16.46 6.10
N THR A 225 0.36 -17.37 6.89
CA THR A 225 -0.36 -18.43 7.61
C THR A 225 -0.46 -18.14 9.10
N GLU A 226 0.40 -17.28 9.63
CA GLU A 226 0.35 -16.74 10.98
C GLU A 226 -0.07 -15.27 10.88
N LEU A 227 -1.07 -14.88 11.66
CA LEU A 227 -1.67 -13.56 11.63
C LEU A 227 -1.27 -12.77 12.89
N ALA A 228 -1.13 -11.45 12.72
CA ALA A 228 -0.98 -10.51 13.82
C ALA A 228 -2.32 -9.79 14.08
N GLU A 229 -2.45 -9.13 15.23
CA GLU A 229 -3.61 -8.33 15.61
C GLU A 229 -3.92 -7.28 14.54
N GLY A 230 -5.19 -7.18 14.14
CA GLY A 230 -5.68 -6.20 13.19
C GLY A 230 -5.02 -6.20 11.80
N CYS A 231 -4.16 -7.17 11.48
CA CYS A 231 -3.26 -7.13 10.32
C CYS A 231 -3.95 -6.91 8.97
N TYR A 232 -5.19 -7.40 8.79
CA TYR A 232 -6.01 -7.22 7.58
C TYR A 232 -7.36 -6.56 7.87
N SER A 233 -7.54 -5.96 9.06
CA SER A 233 -8.78 -5.32 9.43
C SER A 233 -9.13 -4.20 8.43
N TRP A 234 -10.37 -4.18 7.94
CA TRP A 234 -10.89 -3.23 6.95
C TRP A 234 -10.15 -3.21 5.60
N MET A 235 -9.24 -4.13 5.33
CA MET A 235 -8.28 -4.03 4.22
C MET A 235 -8.92 -3.72 2.87
N PHE A 236 -10.07 -4.30 2.54
CA PHE A 236 -10.77 -4.13 1.27
C PHE A 236 -12.18 -3.55 1.44
N ALA A 237 -12.51 -2.97 2.59
CA ALA A 237 -13.86 -2.44 2.80
C ALA A 237 -14.22 -1.39 1.75
N GLY A 238 -15.42 -1.52 1.13
CA GLY A 238 -15.87 -0.64 0.08
C GLY A 238 -15.18 -0.84 -1.28
N CYS A 239 -14.45 -1.95 -1.50
CA CYS A 239 -13.94 -2.32 -2.83
C CYS A 239 -15.10 -2.94 -3.65
N GLU A 240 -16.00 -2.10 -4.15
CA GLU A 240 -17.28 -2.52 -4.74
C GLU A 240 -17.14 -3.41 -5.97
N ASN A 241 -16.06 -3.26 -6.75
CA ASN A 241 -15.80 -4.03 -7.95
C ASN A 241 -15.04 -5.35 -7.73
N LEU A 242 -14.65 -5.64 -6.47
CA LEU A 242 -13.97 -6.89 -6.12
C LEU A 242 -14.97 -8.05 -6.13
N THR A 243 -14.78 -9.03 -7.03
CA THR A 243 -15.68 -10.19 -7.15
C THR A 243 -15.20 -11.44 -6.41
N LYS A 244 -13.89 -11.53 -6.17
CA LYS A 244 -13.25 -12.69 -5.52
C LYS A 244 -12.23 -12.24 -4.47
N ALA A 245 -12.39 -12.74 -3.26
CA ALA A 245 -11.38 -12.55 -2.21
C ALA A 245 -10.08 -13.31 -2.55
N PRO A 246 -8.92 -12.85 -2.07
CA PRO A 246 -7.72 -13.70 -2.04
C PRO A 246 -7.99 -14.93 -1.16
N ALA A 247 -7.21 -16.00 -1.36
CA ALA A 247 -7.25 -17.10 -0.42
C ALA A 247 -6.70 -16.65 0.95
N LEU A 248 -7.38 -17.06 2.02
CA LEU A 248 -7.00 -16.80 3.41
C LEU A 248 -6.48 -18.11 4.01
N PRO A 249 -5.16 -18.39 3.94
CA PRO A 249 -4.59 -19.69 4.25
C PRO A 249 -4.38 -19.97 5.75
N ALA A 250 -4.49 -18.93 6.61
CA ALA A 250 -4.33 -19.07 8.05
C ALA A 250 -5.33 -20.08 8.62
N THR A 251 -4.88 -20.94 9.53
CA THR A 251 -5.72 -21.94 10.22
C THR A 251 -6.18 -21.45 11.57
N GLU A 252 -5.48 -20.49 12.16
CA GLU A 252 -5.80 -19.83 13.41
C GLU A 252 -5.98 -18.32 13.16
N LEU A 253 -6.84 -17.68 13.96
CA LEU A 253 -7.15 -16.26 13.83
C LEU A 253 -6.55 -15.47 15.00
N ALA A 254 -5.95 -14.33 14.71
CA ALA A 254 -5.59 -13.32 15.69
C ALA A 254 -6.79 -12.39 15.99
N GLU A 255 -6.67 -11.57 17.03
CA GLU A 255 -7.65 -10.57 17.37
C GLU A 255 -7.81 -9.56 16.22
N GLU A 256 -9.05 -9.20 15.88
CA GLU A 256 -9.43 -8.28 14.80
C GLU A 256 -8.83 -8.54 13.40
N CYS A 257 -8.14 -9.65 13.19
CA CYS A 257 -7.33 -9.90 11.99
C CYS A 257 -8.11 -9.75 10.66
N TYR A 258 -9.42 -10.08 10.64
CA TYR A 258 -10.30 -9.96 9.47
C TYR A 258 -11.51 -9.04 9.74
N SER A 259 -11.54 -8.28 10.85
CA SER A 259 -12.65 -7.39 11.17
C SER A 259 -12.95 -6.47 9.97
N SER A 260 -14.20 -6.43 9.53
CA SER A 260 -14.71 -5.65 8.37
C SER A 260 -13.89 -5.76 7.06
N MET A 261 -13.07 -6.82 6.90
CA MET A 261 -12.10 -6.94 5.81
C MET A 261 -12.70 -6.72 4.42
N PHE A 262 -13.92 -7.19 4.18
CA PHE A 262 -14.62 -7.08 2.89
C PHE A 262 -15.99 -6.39 3.03
N GLU A 263 -16.20 -5.65 4.10
CA GLU A 263 -17.46 -4.94 4.33
C GLU A 263 -17.76 -4.01 3.15
N GLY A 264 -18.98 -4.09 2.59
CA GLY A 264 -19.38 -3.25 1.47
C GLY A 264 -18.78 -3.63 0.10
N CYS A 265 -18.09 -4.77 -0.02
CA CYS A 265 -17.69 -5.32 -1.32
C CYS A 265 -18.91 -5.91 -2.03
N THR A 266 -19.78 -5.06 -2.56
CA THR A 266 -21.14 -5.43 -3.04
C THR A 266 -21.17 -6.50 -4.14
N LYS A 267 -20.08 -6.66 -4.91
CA LYS A 267 -19.93 -7.68 -5.97
C LYS A 267 -19.17 -8.92 -5.53
N LEU A 268 -18.63 -8.95 -4.29
CA LEU A 268 -17.86 -10.10 -3.79
C LEU A 268 -18.78 -11.32 -3.63
N ASN A 269 -18.48 -12.40 -4.36
CA ASN A 269 -19.29 -13.62 -4.38
C ASN A 269 -18.47 -14.91 -4.22
N TYR A 270 -17.18 -14.82 -3.92
CA TYR A 270 -16.33 -15.96 -3.66
C TYR A 270 -15.30 -15.66 -2.57
N VAL A 271 -15.30 -16.48 -1.52
CA VAL A 271 -14.30 -16.44 -0.44
C VAL A 271 -13.80 -17.85 -0.16
N LYS A 272 -12.48 -18.01 -0.02
CA LYS A 272 -11.84 -19.22 0.50
C LYS A 272 -11.08 -18.87 1.77
N ALA A 273 -11.52 -19.41 2.91
CA ALA A 273 -10.90 -19.19 4.22
C ALA A 273 -10.73 -20.53 4.96
N LEU A 274 -9.51 -20.81 5.42
CA LEU A 274 -9.10 -22.13 5.88
C LEU A 274 -8.99 -22.28 7.40
N PHE A 275 -9.33 -21.24 8.19
CA PHE A 275 -9.30 -21.34 9.64
C PHE A 275 -10.25 -22.42 10.17
N THR A 276 -9.81 -23.15 11.19
CA THR A 276 -10.46 -24.36 11.67
C THR A 276 -11.33 -24.12 12.88
N ASP A 277 -10.92 -23.23 13.75
CA ASP A 277 -11.64 -22.91 14.96
C ASP A 277 -12.82 -21.96 14.70
N LYS A 278 -13.79 -21.99 15.58
CA LYS A 278 -14.91 -21.03 15.53
C LYS A 278 -14.33 -19.61 15.70
N PRO A 279 -14.55 -18.71 14.73
CA PRO A 279 -14.06 -17.35 14.86
C PRO A 279 -14.65 -16.66 16.09
N SER A 280 -13.84 -15.87 16.80
CA SER A 280 -14.34 -14.93 17.78
C SER A 280 -15.17 -13.85 17.09
N LYS A 281 -15.98 -13.11 17.85
CA LYS A 281 -16.74 -12.01 17.29
C LYS A 281 -15.77 -10.96 16.73
N GLU A 282 -14.73 -10.64 17.45
CA GLU A 282 -13.75 -9.62 17.15
C GLU A 282 -12.94 -9.95 15.88
N SER A 283 -12.48 -11.20 15.75
CA SER A 283 -11.62 -11.61 14.63
C SER A 283 -12.31 -11.53 13.26
N THR A 284 -13.66 -11.64 13.19
CA THR A 284 -14.45 -11.60 11.96
C THR A 284 -15.66 -10.65 12.06
N GLU A 285 -15.61 -9.64 12.93
CA GLU A 285 -16.73 -8.69 13.05
C GLU A 285 -17.02 -8.03 11.70
N ASN A 286 -18.25 -8.13 11.22
CA ASN A 286 -18.73 -7.55 9.95
C ASN A 286 -17.89 -7.89 8.70
N TRP A 287 -17.00 -8.89 8.74
CA TRP A 287 -16.01 -9.13 7.68
C TRP A 287 -16.60 -9.38 6.28
N LEU A 288 -17.81 -9.90 6.20
CA LEU A 288 -18.58 -10.12 4.95
C LEU A 288 -19.94 -9.40 4.98
N ARG A 289 -20.05 -8.30 5.74
CA ARG A 289 -21.26 -7.49 5.76
C ARG A 289 -21.43 -6.74 4.44
N ASN A 290 -22.65 -6.72 3.90
CA ASN A 290 -22.99 -6.03 2.64
C ASN A 290 -22.17 -6.48 1.41
N VAL A 291 -21.80 -7.76 1.34
CA VAL A 291 -21.27 -8.39 0.13
C VAL A 291 -22.43 -8.87 -0.79
N SER A 292 -22.11 -9.48 -1.92
CA SER A 292 -23.15 -10.06 -2.80
C SER A 292 -24.11 -10.98 -2.03
N PRO A 293 -25.43 -10.90 -2.25
CA PRO A 293 -26.42 -11.74 -1.56
C PRO A 293 -26.28 -13.23 -1.87
N THR A 294 -25.59 -13.60 -2.96
CA THR A 294 -25.31 -14.99 -3.34
C THR A 294 -23.85 -15.18 -3.66
N GLY A 295 -23.30 -16.33 -3.31
CA GLY A 295 -21.88 -16.62 -3.55
C GLY A 295 -21.47 -18.01 -3.09
N THR A 296 -20.17 -18.26 -3.11
CA THR A 296 -19.54 -19.51 -2.66
C THR A 296 -18.52 -19.23 -1.58
N PHE A 297 -18.66 -19.92 -0.46
CA PHE A 297 -17.70 -19.92 0.62
C PHE A 297 -17.00 -21.28 0.68
N VAL A 298 -15.69 -21.31 0.50
CA VAL A 298 -14.86 -22.53 0.63
C VAL A 298 -14.20 -22.52 1.99
N LYS A 299 -14.42 -23.59 2.77
CA LYS A 299 -13.79 -23.77 4.08
C LYS A 299 -13.04 -25.11 4.17
N SER A 300 -12.13 -25.20 5.12
CA SER A 300 -11.41 -26.42 5.45
C SER A 300 -12.37 -27.53 5.87
N LYS A 301 -12.12 -28.78 5.48
CA LYS A 301 -12.84 -29.95 6.00
C LYS A 301 -12.69 -30.15 7.52
N TYR A 302 -11.67 -29.54 8.12
CA TYR A 302 -11.45 -29.56 9.56
C TYR A 302 -12.19 -28.45 10.30
N ALA A 303 -12.80 -27.49 9.57
CA ALA A 303 -13.55 -26.39 10.15
C ALA A 303 -14.92 -26.85 10.65
N MET A 304 -15.07 -27.09 11.94
CA MET A 304 -16.32 -27.58 12.56
C MET A 304 -17.35 -26.47 12.84
N TRP A 305 -17.01 -25.21 12.54
CA TRP A 305 -17.90 -24.07 12.76
C TRP A 305 -18.86 -23.85 11.57
N ASN A 306 -20.02 -23.25 11.86
CA ASN A 306 -21.03 -22.85 10.87
C ASN A 306 -21.68 -21.53 11.28
N VAL A 307 -20.87 -20.52 11.58
CA VAL A 307 -21.36 -19.17 11.93
C VAL A 307 -21.92 -18.53 10.67
N ARG A 308 -23.14 -17.97 10.76
CA ARG A 308 -23.82 -17.30 9.66
C ARG A 308 -24.00 -15.80 9.95
N GLY A 309 -24.32 -15.02 8.91
CA GLY A 309 -24.52 -13.58 8.98
C GLY A 309 -23.24 -12.77 8.85
N GLY A 310 -23.26 -11.51 9.26
CA GLY A 310 -22.16 -10.56 9.03
C GLY A 310 -20.81 -10.94 9.62
N ASN A 311 -20.81 -11.68 10.74
CA ASN A 311 -19.59 -12.17 11.41
C ASN A 311 -19.20 -13.59 10.98
N GLY A 312 -19.88 -14.15 10.00
CA GLY A 312 -19.66 -15.51 9.50
C GLY A 312 -19.83 -15.59 7.99
N ILE A 313 -20.46 -16.69 7.54
CA ILE A 313 -20.78 -16.91 6.12
C ILE A 313 -22.13 -16.23 5.83
N PRO A 314 -22.25 -15.41 4.79
CA PRO A 314 -23.53 -14.79 4.40
C PRO A 314 -24.64 -15.84 4.20
N GLU A 315 -25.89 -15.51 4.59
CA GLU A 315 -27.01 -16.47 4.61
C GLU A 315 -27.28 -17.13 3.25
N GLY A 316 -27.19 -16.37 2.16
CA GLY A 316 -27.48 -16.85 0.79
C GLY A 316 -26.30 -17.58 0.12
N TRP A 317 -25.18 -17.82 0.82
CA TRP A 317 -24.00 -18.40 0.20
C TRP A 317 -23.96 -19.94 0.32
N ILE A 318 -23.50 -20.60 -0.76
CA ILE A 318 -23.22 -22.02 -0.80
C ILE A 318 -21.90 -22.29 -0.09
N VAL A 319 -21.87 -23.31 0.79
CA VAL A 319 -20.64 -23.73 1.45
C VAL A 319 -20.07 -24.95 0.76
N VAL A 320 -18.81 -24.87 0.40
CA VAL A 320 -17.99 -25.95 -0.18
C VAL A 320 -16.93 -26.34 0.85
N ILE A 321 -16.72 -27.62 1.02
CA ILE A 321 -15.71 -28.18 1.95
C ILE A 321 -14.55 -28.73 1.14
N GLU A 322 -13.33 -28.36 1.52
CA GLU A 322 -12.07 -28.75 0.87
C GLU A 322 -11.13 -29.50 1.82
#